data_6f413a8339fc2a327ac9120f3491acf0
#
_entry.id   6f413a8339fc2a327ac9120f3491acf0
#
_cell.length_a   1.000
_cell.length_b   1.000
_cell.length_c   1.000
_cell.angle_alpha   90.00
_cell.angle_beta   90.00
_cell.angle_gamma   90.00
#
_symmetry.space_group_name_H-M   'P 1'
#
loop_
_entity.id
_entity.type
_entity.pdbx_description
1 polymer ?
#
loop_
_entity_poly.entity_id
_entity_poly.type
_entity_poly.pdbx_seq_one_letter_code
_entity_poly.pdbx_strand_id
1 'polypeptide(L)'
;MLSITADHALRAVLMLARIPADHSMRADAVAEAIGAPRNYLAKTLNALAKAGIVHSARGPSGGFALAVAPRDLTVARVTQLFDERPRTGVCLLSKKACDANNPCAAHNTWTAITASALQAIETTTVADLLGEKTSVDGDATSIQSRPRVRTRRRRVEQTMVQMAS
;
A
#
# COMPACT_ATOMS: atom_id res chain seq x y z
N MET A 1 4.68 -4.04 7.02
CA MET A 1 4.04 -2.71 6.82
C MET A 1 5.01 -1.89 5.99
N LEU A 2 4.50 -1.10 5.05
CA LEU A 2 5.31 -0.17 4.25
C LEU A 2 5.87 0.95 5.14
N SER A 3 7.08 1.43 4.85
CA SER A 3 7.58 2.68 5.44
C SER A 3 6.72 3.86 4.97
N ILE A 4 6.80 4.97 5.69
CA ILE A 4 6.11 6.21 5.29
C ILE A 4 6.56 6.65 3.89
N THR A 5 7.83 6.42 3.54
CA THR A 5 8.36 6.74 2.21
C THR A 5 7.75 5.89 1.12
N ALA A 6 7.68 4.59 1.33
CA ALA A 6 7.08 3.65 0.36
C ALA A 6 5.57 3.89 0.20
N ASP A 7 4.84 4.21 1.29
CA ASP A 7 3.44 4.60 1.24
C ASP A 7 3.23 5.87 0.41
N HIS A 8 3.99 6.93 0.67
CA HIS A 8 3.92 8.16 -0.13
C HIS A 8 4.30 7.94 -1.59
N ALA A 9 5.30 7.10 -1.87
CA ALA A 9 5.70 6.76 -3.23
C ALA A 9 4.56 6.05 -3.98
N LEU A 10 3.95 5.04 -3.35
CA LEU A 10 2.84 4.30 -3.94
C LEU A 10 1.62 5.20 -4.19
N ARG A 11 1.25 6.04 -3.21
CA ARG A 11 0.15 7.01 -3.38
C ARG A 11 0.43 8.02 -4.49
N ALA A 12 1.67 8.51 -4.61
CA ALA A 12 2.06 9.40 -5.70
C ALA A 12 1.94 8.72 -7.06
N VAL A 13 2.38 7.48 -7.18
CA VAL A 13 2.26 6.68 -8.40
C VAL A 13 0.78 6.46 -8.75
N LEU A 14 -0.07 6.09 -7.79
CA LEU A 14 -1.52 5.93 -7.99
C LEU A 14 -2.19 7.24 -8.42
N MET A 15 -1.74 8.38 -7.89
CA MET A 15 -2.26 9.69 -8.30
C MET A 15 -1.86 10.04 -9.73
N LEU A 16 -0.59 9.81 -10.09
CA LEU A 16 -0.10 10.03 -11.45
C LEU A 16 -0.72 9.07 -12.47
N ALA A 17 -1.09 7.86 -12.06
CA ALA A 17 -1.77 6.91 -12.92
C ALA A 17 -3.21 7.30 -13.29
N ARG A 18 -3.81 8.23 -12.55
CA ARG A 18 -5.18 8.73 -12.81
C ARG A 18 -5.24 9.89 -13.79
N ILE A 19 -4.10 10.49 -14.11
CA ILE A 19 -4.05 11.58 -15.10
C ILE A 19 -3.78 11.00 -16.50
N PRO A 20 -4.28 11.65 -17.57
CA PRO A 20 -4.00 11.24 -18.94
C PRO A 20 -2.48 11.16 -19.20
N ALA A 21 -2.07 10.24 -20.07
CA ALA A 21 -0.65 9.96 -20.32
C ALA A 21 0.14 11.14 -20.93
N ASP A 22 -0.56 12.07 -21.58
CA ASP A 22 -0.02 13.30 -22.16
C ASP A 22 0.07 14.47 -21.18
N HIS A 23 -0.40 14.26 -19.94
CA HIS A 23 -0.38 15.27 -18.89
C HIS A 23 0.67 14.98 -17.84
N SER A 24 1.13 16.03 -17.17
CA SER A 24 2.04 15.92 -16.02
C SER A 24 1.49 16.70 -14.84
N MET A 25 1.84 16.29 -13.62
CA MET A 25 1.45 16.96 -12.39
C MET A 25 2.68 17.47 -11.65
N ARG A 26 2.64 18.71 -11.16
CA ARG A 26 3.73 19.31 -10.39
C ARG A 26 3.87 18.60 -9.04
N ALA A 27 5.10 18.50 -8.55
CA ALA A 27 5.38 17.84 -7.28
C ALA A 27 4.55 18.41 -6.10
N ASP A 28 4.34 19.74 -6.10
CA ASP A 28 3.52 20.42 -5.08
C ASP A 28 2.07 19.96 -5.10
N ALA A 29 1.49 19.85 -6.31
CA ALA A 29 0.11 19.38 -6.48
C ALA A 29 -0.06 17.91 -6.08
N VAL A 30 0.91 17.06 -6.41
CA VAL A 30 0.91 15.66 -5.95
C VAL A 30 1.02 15.60 -4.43
N ALA A 31 1.92 16.40 -3.82
CA ALA A 31 2.11 16.45 -2.38
C ALA A 31 0.83 16.86 -1.63
N GLU A 32 0.16 17.88 -2.12
CA GLU A 32 -1.12 18.36 -1.59
C GLU A 32 -2.20 17.28 -1.70
N ALA A 33 -2.33 16.66 -2.87
CA ALA A 33 -3.35 15.63 -3.12
C ALA A 33 -3.21 14.39 -2.23
N ILE A 34 -1.98 14.00 -1.86
CA ILE A 34 -1.73 12.83 -0.99
C ILE A 34 -1.48 13.18 0.47
N GLY A 35 -1.47 14.48 0.83
CA GLY A 35 -1.20 14.95 2.19
C GLY A 35 0.24 14.76 2.65
N ALA A 36 1.22 14.79 1.72
CA ALA A 36 2.64 14.60 2.04
C ALA A 36 3.41 15.93 2.12
N PRO A 37 4.50 16.00 2.93
CA PRO A 37 5.38 17.17 2.95
C PRO A 37 6.05 17.40 1.59
N ARG A 38 5.94 18.63 1.04
CA ARG A 38 6.41 18.98 -0.32
C ARG A 38 7.87 18.62 -0.59
N ASN A 39 8.77 19.05 0.30
CA ASN A 39 10.20 18.82 0.14
C ASN A 39 10.57 17.34 0.18
N TYR A 40 9.84 16.55 0.94
CA TYR A 40 10.01 15.13 1.05
C TYR A 40 9.52 14.41 -0.21
N LEU A 41 8.32 14.77 -0.68
CA LEU A 41 7.76 14.16 -1.88
C LEU A 41 8.59 14.47 -3.13
N ALA A 42 9.15 15.66 -3.27
CA ALA A 42 10.03 16.00 -4.38
C ALA A 42 11.25 15.05 -4.46
N LYS A 43 11.85 14.70 -3.31
CA LYS A 43 12.94 13.70 -3.26
C LYS A 43 12.46 12.30 -3.67
N THR A 44 11.28 11.89 -3.21
CA THR A 44 10.66 10.61 -3.53
C THR A 44 10.37 10.50 -5.03
N LEU A 45 9.75 11.54 -5.63
CA LEU A 45 9.49 11.60 -7.07
C LEU A 45 10.77 11.57 -7.91
N ASN A 46 11.82 12.25 -7.46
CA ASN A 46 13.12 12.19 -8.12
C ASN A 46 13.75 10.79 -8.04
N ALA A 47 13.59 10.06 -6.94
CA ALA A 47 14.04 8.67 -6.83
C ALA A 47 13.26 7.76 -7.77
N LEU A 48 11.94 7.92 -7.87
CA LEU A 48 11.09 7.21 -8.84
C LEU A 48 11.50 7.53 -10.29
N ALA A 49 11.89 8.78 -10.58
CA ALA A 49 12.35 9.18 -11.90
C ALA A 49 13.72 8.53 -12.26
N LYS A 50 14.64 8.47 -11.31
CA LYS A 50 15.92 7.76 -11.49
C LYS A 50 15.73 6.26 -11.74
N ALA A 51 14.70 5.67 -11.15
CA ALA A 51 14.33 4.26 -11.36
C ALA A 51 13.51 4.02 -12.64
N GLY A 52 13.22 5.08 -13.43
CA GLY A 52 12.44 4.96 -14.67
C GLY A 52 10.95 4.62 -14.45
N ILE A 53 10.41 4.86 -13.27
CA ILE A 53 8.99 4.64 -12.96
C ILE A 53 8.15 5.85 -13.37
N VAL A 54 8.69 7.04 -13.16
CA VAL A 54 8.10 8.30 -13.63
C VAL A 54 9.11 9.05 -14.48
N HIS A 55 8.64 9.93 -15.34
CA HIS A 55 9.51 10.90 -16.03
C HIS A 55 9.19 12.30 -15.51
N SER A 56 10.20 13.17 -15.54
CA SER A 56 10.06 14.58 -15.18
C SER A 56 10.23 15.45 -16.40
N ALA A 57 9.30 16.35 -16.67
CA ALA A 57 9.39 17.38 -17.67
C ALA A 57 9.68 18.74 -17.04
N ARG A 58 10.56 19.53 -17.68
CA ARG A 58 10.88 20.90 -17.25
C ARG A 58 9.98 21.91 -17.98
N GLY A 59 9.80 23.09 -17.40
CA GLY A 59 9.08 24.19 -18.02
C GLY A 59 7.78 24.59 -17.29
N PRO A 60 7.04 25.57 -17.82
CA PRO A 60 5.80 26.07 -17.21
C PRO A 60 4.72 24.98 -17.07
N SER A 61 4.65 24.07 -18.02
CA SER A 61 3.77 22.88 -18.02
C SER A 61 4.49 21.63 -17.52
N GLY A 62 5.67 21.77 -16.92
CA GLY A 62 6.49 20.67 -16.43
C GLY A 62 5.92 20.04 -15.16
N GLY A 63 6.31 18.80 -14.93
CA GLY A 63 5.87 18.00 -13.79
C GLY A 63 6.33 16.57 -13.89
N PHE A 64 5.64 15.69 -13.20
CA PHE A 64 5.88 14.25 -13.20
C PHE A 64 4.70 13.53 -13.85
N ALA A 65 5.00 12.51 -14.65
CA ALA A 65 4.02 11.59 -15.21
C ALA A 65 4.58 10.18 -15.20
N LEU A 66 3.74 9.15 -15.32
CA LEU A 66 4.21 7.77 -15.37
C LEU A 66 5.05 7.54 -16.64
N ALA A 67 6.16 6.82 -16.48
CA ALA A 67 6.99 6.33 -17.58
C ALA A 67 6.66 4.88 -17.96
N VAL A 68 5.88 4.19 -17.12
CA VAL A 68 5.50 2.78 -17.27
C VAL A 68 3.99 2.68 -17.21
N ALA A 69 3.38 1.87 -18.07
CA ALA A 69 1.93 1.68 -18.03
C ALA A 69 1.51 1.06 -16.67
N PRO A 70 0.39 1.49 -16.09
CA PRO A 70 -0.07 1.00 -14.77
C PRO A 70 -0.17 -0.52 -14.66
N ARG A 71 -0.54 -1.22 -15.75
CA ARG A 71 -0.64 -2.68 -15.83
C ARG A 71 0.72 -3.40 -15.77
N ASP A 72 1.80 -2.70 -16.16
CA ASP A 72 3.17 -3.24 -16.22
C ASP A 72 4.00 -2.83 -14.98
N LEU A 73 3.39 -2.10 -14.05
CA LEU A 73 4.03 -1.57 -12.85
C LEU A 73 3.47 -2.25 -11.61
N THR A 74 4.25 -3.15 -11.00
CA THR A 74 3.85 -3.83 -9.76
C THR A 74 4.07 -2.96 -8.52
N VAL A 75 3.30 -3.23 -7.46
CA VAL A 75 3.49 -2.59 -6.15
C VAL A 75 4.91 -2.80 -5.64
N ALA A 76 5.45 -4.02 -5.81
CA ALA A 76 6.82 -4.35 -5.43
C ALA A 76 7.85 -3.42 -6.10
N ARG A 77 7.72 -3.18 -7.40
CA ARG A 77 8.66 -2.33 -8.15
C ARG A 77 8.71 -0.90 -7.62
N VAL A 78 7.60 -0.38 -7.12
CA VAL A 78 7.53 0.95 -6.50
C VAL A 78 8.11 0.95 -5.09
N THR A 79 7.67 0.00 -4.25
CA THR A 79 7.97 0.01 -2.82
C THR A 79 9.40 -0.41 -2.49
N GLN A 80 10.00 -1.32 -3.28
CA GLN A 80 11.38 -1.81 -3.08
C GLN A 80 12.46 -0.75 -3.24
N LEU A 81 12.16 0.41 -3.83
CA LEU A 81 13.09 1.54 -3.90
C LEU A 81 13.29 2.21 -2.53
N PHE A 82 12.36 2.04 -1.61
CA PHE A 82 12.30 2.75 -0.34
C PHE A 82 12.29 1.80 0.87
N ASP A 83 11.90 0.56 0.65
CA ASP A 83 11.86 -0.47 1.67
C ASP A 83 12.71 -1.67 1.25
N GLU A 84 13.45 -2.21 2.21
CA GLU A 84 13.99 -3.55 2.03
C GLU A 84 12.82 -4.53 1.83
N ARG A 85 13.01 -5.50 0.92
CA ARG A 85 12.02 -6.58 0.76
C ARG A 85 11.69 -7.16 2.12
N PRO A 86 10.41 -7.44 2.42
CA PRO A 86 10.07 -8.22 3.60
C PRO A 86 10.91 -9.49 3.58
N ARG A 87 11.77 -9.64 4.57
CA ARG A 87 12.64 -10.82 4.66
C ARG A 87 11.74 -12.01 5.00
N THR A 88 11.46 -12.84 4.02
CA THR A 88 10.92 -14.18 4.29
C THR A 88 11.93 -14.92 5.18
N GLY A 89 11.44 -15.59 6.21
CA GLY A 89 12.32 -16.35 7.10
C GLY A 89 12.83 -15.57 8.31
N VAL A 90 12.37 -14.33 8.57
CA VAL A 90 12.62 -13.67 9.86
C VAL A 90 11.56 -14.10 10.85
N CYS A 91 12.00 -14.61 11.99
CA CYS A 91 11.10 -15.08 13.05
C CYS A 91 10.31 -13.93 13.68
N LEU A 92 9.00 -14.12 13.85
CA LEU A 92 8.12 -13.17 14.52
C LEU A 92 8.57 -12.84 15.94
N LEU A 93 9.05 -13.86 16.68
CA LEU A 93 9.36 -13.76 18.10
C LEU A 93 10.78 -13.28 18.36
N SER A 94 11.77 -13.83 17.63
CA SER A 94 13.20 -13.57 17.90
C SER A 94 13.81 -12.47 17.02
N LYS A 95 13.13 -12.05 15.96
CA LYS A 95 13.64 -11.14 14.91
C LYS A 95 14.93 -11.63 14.23
N LYS A 96 15.31 -12.88 14.44
CA LYS A 96 16.42 -13.59 13.79
C LYS A 96 15.89 -14.41 12.62
N ALA A 97 16.79 -14.99 11.82
CA ALA A 97 16.39 -15.94 10.80
C ALA A 97 15.62 -17.11 11.44
N CYS A 98 14.52 -17.52 10.78
CA CYS A 98 13.81 -18.72 11.19
C CYS A 98 14.66 -19.96 10.91
N ASP A 99 14.74 -20.86 11.88
CA ASP A 99 15.38 -22.18 11.72
C ASP A 99 14.29 -23.23 11.41
N ALA A 100 14.32 -23.75 10.20
CA ALA A 100 13.38 -24.78 9.76
C ALA A 100 13.61 -26.12 10.47
N ASN A 101 14.83 -26.35 10.98
CA ASN A 101 15.17 -27.56 11.71
C ASN A 101 14.73 -27.51 13.18
N ASN A 102 14.50 -26.30 13.71
CA ASN A 102 14.01 -26.07 15.05
C ASN A 102 12.87 -25.03 15.06
N PRO A 103 11.70 -25.37 14.48
CA PRO A 103 10.61 -24.45 14.29
C PRO A 103 9.93 -24.11 15.61
N CYS A 104 9.70 -22.80 15.87
CA CYS A 104 8.86 -22.37 16.98
C CYS A 104 7.36 -22.57 16.65
N ALA A 105 6.50 -22.48 17.67
CA ALA A 105 5.05 -22.65 17.48
C ALA A 105 4.41 -21.74 16.42
N ALA A 106 4.98 -20.55 16.17
CA ALA A 106 4.49 -19.62 15.18
C ALA A 106 5.09 -19.82 13.78
N HIS A 107 6.07 -20.70 13.60
CA HIS A 107 6.87 -20.80 12.39
C HIS A 107 6.03 -20.98 11.12
N ASN A 108 5.22 -22.03 11.07
CA ASN A 108 4.45 -22.39 9.86
C ASN A 108 3.42 -21.30 9.49
N THR A 109 2.69 -20.80 10.49
CA THR A 109 1.70 -19.74 10.27
C THR A 109 2.35 -18.45 9.81
N TRP A 110 3.46 -18.07 10.46
CA TRP A 110 4.15 -16.82 10.12
C TRP A 110 4.80 -16.86 8.74
N THR A 111 5.45 -17.97 8.39
CA THR A 111 6.05 -18.14 7.06
C THR A 111 5.01 -18.16 5.96
N ALA A 112 3.85 -18.79 6.17
CA ALA A 112 2.75 -18.77 5.21
C ALA A 112 2.17 -17.34 5.01
N ILE A 113 1.93 -16.59 6.09
CA ILE A 113 1.42 -15.22 6.03
C ILE A 113 2.42 -14.31 5.30
N THR A 114 3.70 -14.37 5.64
CA THR A 114 4.72 -13.52 5.00
C THR A 114 4.94 -13.86 3.54
N ALA A 115 4.90 -15.14 3.17
CA ALA A 115 4.98 -15.57 1.78
C ALA A 115 3.78 -15.09 0.96
N SER A 116 2.56 -15.22 1.49
CA SER A 116 1.34 -14.74 0.83
C SER A 116 1.35 -13.21 0.66
N ALA A 117 1.76 -12.47 1.69
CA ALA A 117 1.87 -11.01 1.62
C ALA A 117 2.91 -10.56 0.58
N LEU A 118 4.06 -11.23 0.51
CA LEU A 118 5.09 -10.95 -0.47
C LEU A 118 4.59 -11.22 -1.88
N GLN A 119 3.97 -12.37 -2.11
CA GLN A 119 3.37 -12.73 -3.39
C GLN A 119 2.34 -11.68 -3.83
N ALA A 120 1.45 -11.25 -2.94
CA ALA A 120 0.46 -10.21 -3.25
C ALA A 120 1.11 -8.91 -3.71
N ILE A 121 2.19 -8.45 -3.03
CA ILE A 121 2.92 -7.23 -3.40
C ILE A 121 3.64 -7.39 -4.75
N GLU A 122 4.17 -8.57 -5.04
CA GLU A 122 4.90 -8.85 -6.28
C GLU A 122 3.99 -9.00 -7.50
N THR A 123 2.76 -9.50 -7.31
CA THR A 123 1.82 -9.74 -8.41
C THR A 123 0.82 -8.62 -8.63
N THR A 124 0.46 -7.86 -7.59
CA THR A 124 -0.49 -6.75 -7.71
C THR A 124 0.11 -5.59 -8.52
N THR A 125 -0.58 -5.17 -9.55
CA THR A 125 -0.19 -4.02 -10.37
C THR A 125 -0.85 -2.72 -9.89
N VAL A 126 -0.33 -1.60 -10.37
CA VAL A 126 -0.94 -0.27 -10.15
C VAL A 126 -2.34 -0.21 -10.78
N ALA A 127 -2.56 -0.86 -11.93
CA ALA A 127 -3.87 -0.95 -12.57
C ALA A 127 -4.88 -1.71 -11.69
N ASP A 128 -4.48 -2.82 -11.06
CA ASP A 128 -5.33 -3.57 -10.14
C ASP A 128 -5.77 -2.71 -8.95
N LEU A 129 -4.86 -1.90 -8.39
CA LEU A 129 -5.19 -0.98 -7.29
C LEU A 129 -6.12 0.17 -7.70
N LEU A 130 -6.13 0.53 -8.97
CA LEU A 130 -7.06 1.52 -9.51
C LEU A 130 -8.44 0.94 -9.80
N GLY A 131 -8.61 -0.38 -9.69
CA GLY A 131 -9.84 -1.08 -10.01
C GLY A 131 -10.06 -1.24 -11.54
N GLU A 132 -9.04 -1.01 -12.33
CA GLU A 132 -9.01 -1.38 -13.73
C GLU A 132 -8.92 -2.91 -13.81
N LYS A 133 -10.08 -3.57 -13.91
CA LYS A 133 -10.13 -5.02 -14.09
C LYS A 133 -9.40 -5.37 -15.38
N THR A 134 -8.20 -5.86 -15.29
CA THR A 134 -7.66 -6.70 -16.33
C THR A 134 -8.52 -7.95 -16.33
N SER A 135 -9.28 -8.15 -17.40
CA SER A 135 -10.01 -9.40 -17.67
C SER A 135 -8.99 -10.52 -17.83
N VAL A 136 -8.67 -11.15 -16.73
CA VAL A 136 -8.02 -12.45 -16.69
C VAL A 136 -9.09 -13.37 -16.11
N ASP A 137 -9.72 -14.15 -16.97
CA ASP A 137 -10.59 -15.24 -16.58
C ASP A 137 -9.85 -16.17 -15.62
N GLY A 138 -10.36 -16.28 -14.41
CA GLY A 138 -9.83 -17.12 -13.37
C GLY A 138 -10.67 -16.99 -12.12
N ASP A 139 -11.71 -17.80 -12.05
CA ASP A 139 -12.57 -18.17 -10.92
C ASP A 139 -11.96 -17.80 -9.54
N ALA A 140 -12.46 -16.76 -8.92
CA ALA A 140 -12.16 -16.41 -7.55
C ALA A 140 -13.46 -16.29 -6.77
N THR A 141 -13.77 -17.38 -6.09
CA THR A 141 -14.69 -17.57 -4.98
C THR A 141 -15.07 -16.27 -4.26
N SER A 142 -16.34 -15.96 -4.32
CA SER A 142 -17.03 -14.88 -3.62
C SER A 142 -16.68 -14.82 -2.12
N ILE A 143 -15.98 -13.80 -1.73
CA ILE A 143 -15.90 -13.42 -0.31
C ILE A 143 -17.22 -12.76 0.05
N GLN A 144 -18.11 -13.54 0.66
CA GLN A 144 -19.38 -13.07 1.20
C GLN A 144 -19.12 -11.96 2.23
N SER A 145 -19.79 -10.85 2.01
CA SER A 145 -19.84 -9.70 2.93
C SER A 145 -20.25 -10.16 4.34
N ARG A 146 -19.36 -9.95 5.30
CA ARG A 146 -19.65 -10.15 6.73
C ARG A 146 -20.77 -9.18 7.16
N PRO A 147 -21.80 -9.65 7.89
CA PRO A 147 -22.85 -8.77 8.38
C PRO A 147 -22.30 -7.78 9.41
N ARG A 148 -22.69 -6.53 9.28
CA ARG A 148 -22.40 -5.45 10.25
C ARG A 148 -22.92 -5.86 11.62
N VAL A 149 -22.04 -6.07 12.58
CA VAL A 149 -22.39 -6.20 13.99
C VAL A 149 -22.97 -4.86 14.46
N ARG A 150 -24.28 -4.80 14.64
CA ARG A 150 -24.97 -3.69 15.34
C ARG A 150 -24.56 -3.73 16.81
N THR A 151 -23.64 -2.87 17.21
CA THR A 151 -23.38 -2.60 18.63
C THR A 151 -24.62 -1.96 19.24
N ARG A 152 -25.36 -2.76 20.01
CA ARG A 152 -26.49 -2.33 20.84
C ARG A 152 -25.88 -1.51 21.99
N ARG A 153 -25.90 -0.18 21.90
CA ARG A 153 -25.68 0.71 23.03
C ARG A 153 -26.74 0.38 24.08
N ARG A 154 -26.37 -0.35 25.12
CA ARG A 154 -27.19 -0.48 26.34
C ARG A 154 -27.18 0.87 27.05
N ARG A 155 -28.35 1.44 27.13
CA ARG A 155 -28.75 2.57 27.93
C ARG A 155 -28.54 2.17 29.42
N VAL A 156 -27.48 2.67 30.04
CA VAL A 156 -27.25 2.62 31.50
C VAL A 156 -27.52 4.02 32.03
N GLU A 157 -28.81 4.35 32.13
CA GLU A 157 -29.27 5.53 32.85
C GLU A 157 -30.70 5.21 33.29
N GLN A 158 -30.84 4.83 34.54
CA GLN A 158 -32.02 4.94 35.38
C GLN A 158 -32.05 3.84 36.47
N THR A 159 -31.10 3.88 37.41
CA THR A 159 -31.27 3.20 38.71
C THR A 159 -30.39 3.86 39.77
N MET A 160 -30.44 5.17 39.91
CA MET A 160 -29.80 5.89 41.02
C MET A 160 -30.68 7.02 41.57
N VAL A 161 -31.99 6.82 41.68
CA VAL A 161 -32.88 7.78 42.36
C VAL A 161 -33.93 7.03 43.15
N GLN A 162 -33.62 5.98 43.88
CA GLN A 162 -34.59 5.35 44.73
C GLN A 162 -34.00 4.62 45.95
N MET A 163 -32.96 5.20 46.57
CA MET A 163 -32.54 4.82 47.94
C MET A 163 -32.04 6.06 48.67
N ALA A 164 -32.93 7.05 48.89
CA ALA A 164 -32.79 8.11 49.87
C ALA A 164 -34.18 8.65 50.18
N SER A 165 -34.93 7.90 51.00
CA SER A 165 -36.04 8.33 51.88
C SER A 165 -36.30 7.23 52.91
#